data_a387b95eb9eeca59ccf3928aab1028c7
#
_entry.id   a387b95eb9eeca59ccf3928aab1028c7
#
_cell.length_a   1.000
_cell.length_b   1.000
_cell.length_c   1.000
_cell.angle_alpha   90.00
_cell.angle_beta   90.00
_cell.angle_gamma   90.00
#
_symmetry.space_group_name_H-M   'P 1'
#
loop_
_entity.id
_entity.type
_entity.pdbx_description
1 polymer ?
#
loop_
_entity_poly.entity_id
_entity_poly.type
_entity_poly.pdbx_seq_one_letter_code
_entity_poly.pdbx_strand_id
1 'polypeptide(L)'
;MSKVIDLTTRFKTLVPSQIAKESANIINYDEQKQIILSQERRQIKRTILTEFINAMVVVPEKGLLQVSVHDISEQGIAFDVEFDQGSFKVDEEVSLRVYLNQKTYFPITVQVKRVTEESLEGVMRHGSEFIKQPKTDAALQYFIKFIESVSNQCLQKDNGDLMVPKIS
;
A
#
# COMPACT_ATOMS: atom_id res chain seq x y z
N MET A 1 -20.77 -5.84 69.41
CA MET A 1 -20.90 -7.09 68.60
C MET A 1 -20.25 -6.86 67.23
N SER A 2 -19.13 -7.40 67.04
CA SER A 2 -18.42 -7.33 65.73
C SER A 2 -19.06 -8.31 64.79
N LYS A 3 -19.65 -7.81 63.71
CA LYS A 3 -20.06 -8.68 62.58
C LYS A 3 -18.81 -9.08 61.84
N VAL A 4 -18.42 -10.34 61.96
CA VAL A 4 -17.41 -10.94 61.09
C VAL A 4 -18.04 -11.07 59.70
N ILE A 5 -17.56 -10.29 58.74
CA ILE A 5 -17.97 -10.40 57.36
C ILE A 5 -17.17 -11.57 56.78
N ASP A 6 -17.83 -12.68 56.53
CA ASP A 6 -17.23 -13.82 55.83
C ASP A 6 -17.07 -13.47 54.36
N LEU A 7 -15.83 -13.19 53.93
CA LEU A 7 -15.46 -12.85 52.58
C LEU A 7 -15.30 -14.05 51.63
N THR A 8 -15.41 -15.25 52.17
CA THR A 8 -15.23 -16.50 51.41
C THR A 8 -16.34 -16.79 50.40
N THR A 9 -17.54 -16.21 50.59
CA THR A 9 -18.67 -16.42 49.68
C THR A 9 -18.69 -15.42 48.49
N ARG A 10 -17.84 -14.42 48.47
CA ARG A 10 -17.79 -13.43 47.37
C ARG A 10 -16.88 -13.78 46.22
N PHE A 11 -15.97 -14.69 46.39
CA PHE A 11 -15.10 -15.16 45.33
C PHE A 11 -15.55 -16.52 44.87
N LYS A 12 -16.39 -16.57 43.83
CA LYS A 12 -16.55 -17.79 43.05
C LYS A 12 -15.18 -18.20 42.57
N THR A 13 -14.65 -19.27 43.15
CA THR A 13 -13.47 -19.92 42.58
C THR A 13 -13.83 -20.35 41.16
N LEU A 14 -13.23 -19.66 40.18
CA LEU A 14 -13.30 -20.07 38.80
C LEU A 14 -12.68 -21.46 38.71
N VAL A 15 -13.51 -22.41 38.29
CA VAL A 15 -13.11 -23.80 38.13
C VAL A 15 -12.00 -23.85 37.09
N PRO A 16 -10.88 -24.56 37.30
CA PRO A 16 -9.74 -24.59 36.37
C PRO A 16 -10.10 -24.98 34.93
N SER A 17 -11.23 -25.64 34.72
CA SER A 17 -11.73 -26.02 33.39
C SER A 17 -12.28 -24.88 32.55
N GLN A 18 -12.49 -23.67 33.10
CA GLN A 18 -12.94 -22.50 32.33
C GLN A 18 -11.78 -21.60 31.90
N ILE A 19 -10.59 -21.76 32.51
CA ILE A 19 -9.39 -21.02 32.13
C ILE A 19 -8.72 -21.57 30.84
N ALA A 20 -9.05 -22.81 30.48
CA ALA A 20 -8.45 -23.51 29.34
C ALA A 20 -9.09 -23.20 27.98
N LYS A 21 -10.02 -22.23 27.85
CA LYS A 21 -10.68 -21.87 26.59
C LYS A 21 -10.43 -20.46 26.09
N GLU A 22 -9.75 -19.62 26.82
CA GLU A 22 -9.06 -18.50 26.21
C GLU A 22 -7.69 -19.03 25.76
N SER A 23 -7.66 -19.61 24.55
CA SER A 23 -6.42 -19.73 23.82
C SER A 23 -5.87 -18.31 23.74
N ALA A 24 -4.88 -18.01 24.58
CA ALA A 24 -4.09 -16.82 24.42
C ALA A 24 -3.62 -16.85 22.95
N ASN A 25 -4.17 -15.97 22.11
CA ASN A 25 -3.57 -15.67 20.84
C ASN A 25 -2.18 -15.19 21.17
N ILE A 26 -1.22 -16.10 21.11
CA ILE A 26 0.20 -15.75 21.14
C ILE A 26 0.39 -14.91 19.88
N ILE A 27 0.25 -13.60 20.09
CA ILE A 27 0.52 -12.63 19.05
C ILE A 27 2.01 -12.76 18.77
N ASN A 28 2.34 -13.33 17.62
CA ASN A 28 3.72 -13.40 17.19
C ASN A 28 4.15 -11.96 16.85
N TYR A 29 4.84 -11.33 17.80
CA TYR A 29 5.30 -9.94 17.71
C TYR A 29 6.10 -9.69 16.43
N ASP A 30 6.92 -10.64 16.01
CA ASP A 30 7.74 -10.52 14.79
C ASP A 30 6.89 -10.52 13.53
N GLU A 31 5.84 -11.33 13.46
CA GLU A 31 4.90 -11.34 12.34
C GLU A 31 4.12 -10.02 12.27
N GLN A 32 3.62 -9.53 13.40
CA GLN A 32 2.92 -8.24 13.43
C GLN A 32 3.84 -7.08 13.04
N LYS A 33 5.07 -7.06 13.55
CA LYS A 33 6.07 -6.07 13.16
C LYS A 33 6.33 -6.08 11.64
N GLN A 34 6.47 -7.26 11.03
CA GLN A 34 6.65 -7.38 9.58
C GLN A 34 5.44 -6.89 8.79
N ILE A 35 4.24 -7.15 9.27
CA ILE A 35 3.00 -6.66 8.64
C ILE A 35 2.95 -5.13 8.68
N ILE A 36 3.21 -4.52 9.84
CA ILE A 36 3.22 -3.06 10.02
C ILE A 36 4.26 -2.43 9.10
N LEU A 37 5.52 -2.91 9.12
CA LEU A 37 6.58 -2.40 8.26
C LEU A 37 6.25 -2.52 6.77
N SER A 38 5.58 -3.60 6.37
CA SER A 38 5.17 -3.77 4.98
C SER A 38 4.06 -2.78 4.57
N GLN A 39 3.14 -2.47 5.49
CA GLN A 39 2.07 -1.49 5.27
C GLN A 39 2.63 -0.06 5.18
N GLU A 40 3.54 0.32 6.09
CA GLU A 40 4.21 1.61 6.09
C GLU A 40 5.01 1.82 4.79
N ARG A 41 5.74 0.81 4.32
CA ARG A 41 6.47 0.85 3.06
C ARG A 41 5.53 1.10 1.87
N ARG A 42 4.40 0.40 1.83
CA ARG A 42 3.39 0.61 0.77
C ARG A 42 2.81 2.01 0.84
N GLN A 43 2.56 2.54 2.03
CA GLN A 43 2.05 3.89 2.20
C GLN A 43 3.04 4.95 1.72
N ILE A 44 4.32 4.84 2.09
CA ILE A 44 5.38 5.74 1.64
C ILE A 44 5.51 5.70 0.11
N LYS A 45 5.52 4.50 -0.46
CA LYS A 45 5.59 4.31 -1.92
C LYS A 45 4.42 5.00 -2.63
N ARG A 46 3.19 4.86 -2.13
CA ARG A 46 2.01 5.52 -2.67
C ARG A 46 2.12 7.03 -2.60
N THR A 47 2.57 7.58 -1.47
CA THR A 47 2.78 9.01 -1.31
C THR A 47 3.79 9.54 -2.34
N ILE A 48 4.91 8.86 -2.55
CA ILE A 48 5.90 9.24 -3.55
C ILE A 48 5.28 9.24 -4.96
N LEU A 49 4.52 8.20 -5.30
CA LEU A 49 3.89 8.08 -6.61
C LEU A 49 2.82 9.16 -6.83
N THR A 50 1.99 9.43 -5.84
CA THR A 50 0.91 10.41 -5.93
C THR A 50 1.43 11.85 -5.98
N GLU A 51 2.44 12.18 -5.18
CA GLU A 51 2.94 13.55 -5.04
C GLU A 51 3.92 13.94 -6.16
N PHE A 52 4.73 13.00 -6.65
CA PHE A 52 5.84 13.31 -7.55
C PHE A 52 5.70 12.74 -8.95
N ILE A 53 4.79 11.80 -9.18
CA ILE A 53 4.67 11.13 -10.46
C ILE A 53 3.32 11.47 -11.10
N ASN A 54 3.39 12.09 -12.26
CA ASN A 54 2.21 12.33 -13.08
C ASN A 54 2.08 11.22 -14.12
N ALA A 55 0.87 10.76 -14.36
CA ALA A 55 0.59 9.82 -15.43
C ALA A 55 -0.60 10.28 -16.27
N MET A 56 -0.54 9.95 -17.56
CA MET A 56 -1.64 10.20 -18.49
C MET A 56 -1.90 8.96 -19.30
N VAL A 57 -3.17 8.64 -19.48
CA VAL A 57 -3.62 7.60 -20.38
C VAL A 57 -3.93 8.21 -21.75
N VAL A 58 -3.52 7.54 -22.80
CA VAL A 58 -3.89 7.88 -24.17
C VAL A 58 -5.21 7.25 -24.48
N VAL A 59 -6.29 8.04 -24.54
CA VAL A 59 -7.63 7.57 -24.91
C VAL A 59 -7.86 7.88 -26.38
N PRO A 60 -8.12 6.88 -27.23
CA PRO A 60 -8.45 7.10 -28.64
C PRO A 60 -9.58 8.12 -28.79
N GLU A 61 -9.42 9.06 -29.72
CA GLU A 61 -10.38 10.13 -30.05
C GLU A 61 -10.60 11.21 -28.96
N LYS A 62 -10.22 10.96 -27.69
CA LYS A 62 -10.37 11.89 -26.58
C LYS A 62 -9.06 12.59 -26.21
N GLY A 63 -7.92 12.01 -26.57
CA GLY A 63 -6.59 12.57 -26.25
C GLY A 63 -5.98 12.02 -24.98
N LEU A 64 -5.39 12.88 -24.15
CA LEU A 64 -4.72 12.50 -22.91
C LEU A 64 -5.64 12.70 -21.71
N LEU A 65 -5.83 11.65 -20.93
CA LEU A 65 -6.56 11.66 -19.68
C LEU A 65 -5.57 11.58 -18.52
N GLN A 66 -5.63 12.54 -17.59
CA GLN A 66 -4.80 12.49 -16.38
C GLN A 66 -5.28 11.40 -15.44
N VAL A 67 -4.35 10.63 -14.91
CA VAL A 67 -4.62 9.56 -13.94
C VAL A 67 -3.61 9.64 -12.80
N SER A 68 -3.99 9.14 -11.63
CA SER A 68 -3.11 9.07 -10.47
C SER A 68 -2.48 7.68 -10.38
N VAL A 69 -1.16 7.60 -10.23
CA VAL A 69 -0.47 6.32 -10.03
C VAL A 69 -0.63 5.91 -8.57
N HIS A 70 -1.34 4.82 -8.34
CA HIS A 70 -1.55 4.28 -7.00
C HIS A 70 -0.40 3.37 -6.54
N ASP A 71 0.07 2.50 -7.42
CA ASP A 71 1.20 1.60 -7.17
C ASP A 71 1.90 1.21 -8.48
N ILE A 72 3.19 0.88 -8.39
CA ILE A 72 3.99 0.38 -9.50
C ILE A 72 4.92 -0.72 -9.01
N SER A 73 5.08 -1.77 -9.82
CA SER A 73 5.96 -2.91 -9.55
C SER A 73 6.63 -3.39 -10.84
N GLU A 74 7.48 -4.39 -10.74
CA GLU A 74 8.09 -5.02 -11.93
C GLU A 74 7.07 -5.70 -12.85
N GLN A 75 5.88 -6.04 -12.36
CA GLN A 75 4.85 -6.77 -13.10
C GLN A 75 3.80 -5.86 -13.73
N GLY A 76 3.55 -4.70 -13.13
CA GLY A 76 2.49 -3.83 -13.59
C GLY A 76 2.34 -2.55 -12.80
N ILE A 77 1.28 -1.83 -13.11
CA ILE A 77 0.94 -0.55 -12.50
C ILE A 77 -0.52 -0.54 -12.07
N ALA A 78 -0.80 0.04 -10.91
CA ALA A 78 -2.15 0.38 -10.49
C ALA A 78 -2.35 1.89 -10.62
N PHE A 79 -3.46 2.31 -11.23
CA PHE A 79 -3.79 3.71 -11.43
C PHE A 79 -5.27 3.98 -11.18
N ASP A 80 -5.57 5.20 -10.80
CA ASP A 80 -6.89 5.66 -10.43
C ASP A 80 -7.39 6.67 -11.49
N VAL A 81 -8.66 6.50 -11.88
CA VAL A 81 -9.40 7.39 -12.78
C VAL A 81 -10.58 7.95 -12.02
N GLU A 82 -10.80 9.26 -12.08
CA GLU A 82 -11.97 9.90 -11.45
C GLU A 82 -13.29 9.39 -12.05
N PHE A 83 -14.33 9.28 -11.23
CA PHE A 83 -15.62 8.72 -11.67
C PHE A 83 -16.25 9.46 -12.85
N ASP A 84 -16.09 10.76 -12.93
CA ASP A 84 -16.63 11.60 -14.01
C ASP A 84 -15.90 11.42 -15.34
N GLN A 85 -14.70 10.85 -15.32
CA GLN A 85 -13.87 10.62 -16.50
C GLN A 85 -14.09 9.24 -17.13
N GLY A 86 -14.80 8.35 -16.44
CA GLY A 86 -15.13 7.02 -16.89
C GLY A 86 -14.25 5.92 -16.31
N SER A 87 -14.22 4.78 -16.96
CA SER A 87 -13.49 3.60 -16.50
C SER A 87 -13.09 2.72 -17.68
N PHE A 88 -11.97 2.03 -17.54
CA PHE A 88 -11.51 0.99 -18.46
C PHE A 88 -12.07 -0.36 -18.03
N LYS A 89 -12.24 -1.25 -19.01
CA LYS A 89 -12.75 -2.61 -18.75
C LYS A 89 -11.61 -3.58 -18.44
N VAL A 90 -11.94 -4.67 -17.78
CA VAL A 90 -11.02 -5.81 -17.63
C VAL A 90 -10.65 -6.34 -19.01
N ASP A 91 -9.39 -6.71 -19.18
CA ASP A 91 -8.75 -7.14 -20.44
C ASP A 91 -8.56 -6.05 -21.49
N GLU A 92 -8.91 -4.81 -21.21
CA GLU A 92 -8.64 -3.68 -22.09
C GLU A 92 -7.14 -3.31 -22.08
N GLU A 93 -6.60 -3.06 -23.27
CA GLU A 93 -5.24 -2.57 -23.42
C GLU A 93 -5.22 -1.05 -23.32
N VAL A 94 -4.34 -0.53 -22.44
CA VAL A 94 -4.25 0.89 -22.15
C VAL A 94 -2.81 1.37 -22.33
N SER A 95 -2.64 2.44 -23.08
CA SER A 95 -1.35 3.10 -23.24
C SER A 95 -1.22 4.24 -22.23
N LEU A 96 -0.22 4.15 -21.35
CA LEU A 96 0.09 5.16 -20.35
C LEU A 96 1.39 5.90 -20.68
N ARG A 97 1.45 7.15 -20.27
CA ARG A 97 2.67 7.94 -20.20
C ARG A 97 2.93 8.31 -18.76
N VAL A 98 3.98 7.75 -18.18
CA VAL A 98 4.42 8.06 -16.80
C VAL A 98 5.49 9.13 -16.88
N TYR A 99 5.18 10.32 -16.37
CA TYR A 99 6.05 11.50 -16.48
C TYR A 99 7.00 11.58 -15.29
N LEU A 100 8.29 11.70 -15.59
CA LEU A 100 9.34 12.01 -14.60
C LEU A 100 9.49 13.52 -14.38
N ASN A 101 9.19 14.28 -15.41
CA ASN A 101 9.18 15.75 -15.43
C ASN A 101 8.27 16.21 -16.57
N GLN A 102 8.18 17.51 -16.77
CA GLN A 102 7.29 18.10 -17.79
C GLN A 102 7.59 17.67 -19.25
N LYS A 103 8.77 17.13 -19.52
CA LYS A 103 9.22 16.80 -20.88
C LYS A 103 9.53 15.31 -21.09
N THR A 104 9.87 14.60 -20.02
CA THR A 104 10.34 13.21 -20.09
C THR A 104 9.32 12.27 -19.49
N TYR A 105 8.91 11.28 -20.24
CA TYR A 105 7.98 10.25 -19.81
C TYR A 105 8.38 8.86 -20.29
N PHE A 106 7.92 7.84 -19.59
CA PHE A 106 7.97 6.45 -20.05
C PHE A 106 6.66 6.10 -20.74
N PRO A 107 6.66 5.69 -22.03
CA PRO A 107 5.49 5.10 -22.65
C PRO A 107 5.37 3.65 -22.21
N ILE A 108 4.22 3.28 -21.67
CA ILE A 108 3.95 1.94 -21.15
C ILE A 108 2.64 1.45 -21.74
N THR A 109 2.58 0.19 -22.18
CA THR A 109 1.32 -0.45 -22.56
C THR A 109 0.99 -1.54 -21.56
N VAL A 110 -0.21 -1.48 -21.02
CA VAL A 110 -0.70 -2.38 -19.96
C VAL A 110 -2.02 -3.01 -20.35
N GLN A 111 -2.31 -4.17 -19.78
CA GLN A 111 -3.61 -4.80 -19.83
C GLN A 111 -4.28 -4.68 -18.46
N VAL A 112 -5.48 -4.14 -18.41
CA VAL A 112 -6.28 -4.05 -17.18
C VAL A 112 -6.69 -5.45 -16.74
N LYS A 113 -6.35 -5.83 -15.50
CA LYS A 113 -6.66 -7.14 -14.91
C LYS A 113 -7.74 -7.06 -13.85
N ARG A 114 -7.87 -5.92 -13.20
CA ARG A 114 -8.86 -5.71 -12.15
C ARG A 114 -9.32 -4.26 -12.14
N VAL A 115 -10.60 -4.07 -11.90
CA VAL A 115 -11.21 -2.76 -11.69
C VAL A 115 -11.94 -2.80 -10.35
N THR A 116 -11.69 -1.82 -9.50
CA THR A 116 -12.32 -1.70 -8.17
C THR A 116 -12.84 -0.28 -8.00
N GLU A 117 -14.07 -0.14 -7.56
CA GLU A 117 -14.64 1.14 -7.17
C GLU A 117 -14.18 1.52 -5.77
N GLU A 118 -13.56 2.70 -5.65
CA GLU A 118 -13.12 3.28 -4.38
C GLU A 118 -14.01 4.50 -4.07
N SER A 119 -15.21 4.21 -3.58
CA SER A 119 -16.27 5.21 -3.39
C SER A 119 -15.88 6.35 -2.44
N LEU A 120 -15.04 6.07 -1.42
CA LEU A 120 -14.56 7.10 -0.49
C LEU A 120 -13.57 8.08 -1.14
N GLU A 121 -12.83 7.62 -2.14
CA GLU A 121 -11.86 8.43 -2.88
C GLU A 121 -12.46 9.02 -4.16
N GLY A 122 -13.64 8.58 -4.58
CA GLY A 122 -14.31 9.03 -5.80
C GLY A 122 -13.63 8.58 -7.09
N VAL A 123 -12.95 7.43 -7.04
CA VAL A 123 -12.14 6.94 -8.16
C VAL A 123 -12.42 5.48 -8.50
N MET A 124 -12.20 5.15 -9.77
CA MET A 124 -12.10 3.77 -10.26
C MET A 124 -10.64 3.35 -10.29
N ARG A 125 -10.27 2.38 -9.47
CA ARG A 125 -8.91 1.84 -9.40
C ARG A 125 -8.72 0.69 -10.37
N HIS A 126 -7.70 0.82 -11.22
CA HIS A 126 -7.36 -0.15 -12.25
C HIS A 126 -6.04 -0.82 -11.89
N GLY A 127 -6.07 -2.13 -11.59
CA GLY A 127 -4.87 -2.95 -11.48
C GLY A 127 -4.54 -3.54 -12.85
N SER A 128 -3.32 -3.34 -13.34
CA SER A 128 -2.92 -3.74 -14.69
C SER A 128 -1.55 -4.38 -14.73
N GLU A 129 -1.31 -5.20 -15.74
CA GLU A 129 -0.04 -5.86 -16.02
C GLU A 129 0.61 -5.28 -17.28
N PHE A 130 1.94 -5.23 -17.32
CA PHE A 130 2.67 -4.82 -18.51
C PHE A 130 2.53 -5.88 -19.61
N ILE A 131 2.05 -5.49 -20.79
CA ILE A 131 1.89 -6.41 -21.94
C ILE A 131 3.24 -6.84 -22.48
N LYS A 132 4.20 -5.92 -22.57
CA LYS A 132 5.57 -6.20 -22.89
C LYS A 132 6.37 -6.04 -21.62
N GLN A 133 6.96 -7.13 -21.13
CA GLN A 133 7.82 -7.03 -19.95
C GLN A 133 8.84 -5.91 -20.18
N PRO A 134 8.98 -4.99 -19.23
CA PRO A 134 9.89 -3.86 -19.32
C PRO A 134 11.37 -4.26 -19.31
N LYS A 135 11.69 -5.55 -19.50
CA LYS A 135 13.06 -6.03 -19.69
C LYS A 135 13.78 -5.34 -20.85
N THR A 136 13.03 -4.76 -21.78
CA THR A 136 13.55 -3.96 -22.87
C THR A 136 13.76 -2.49 -22.53
N ASP A 137 13.15 -1.98 -21.45
CA ASP A 137 13.33 -0.60 -21.00
C ASP A 137 14.08 -0.58 -19.67
N ALA A 138 15.40 -0.59 -19.74
CA ALA A 138 16.27 -0.54 -18.58
C ALA A 138 15.97 0.72 -17.71
N ALA A 139 15.58 1.82 -18.31
CA ALA A 139 15.29 3.05 -17.60
C ALA A 139 14.03 2.92 -16.72
N LEU A 140 12.96 2.29 -17.21
CA LEU A 140 11.77 2.01 -16.42
C LEU A 140 12.09 1.04 -15.26
N GLN A 141 12.91 0.02 -15.49
CA GLN A 141 13.36 -0.89 -14.43
C GLN A 141 14.16 -0.17 -13.35
N TYR A 142 15.09 0.71 -13.73
CA TYR A 142 15.83 1.53 -12.78
C TYR A 142 14.92 2.47 -12.01
N PHE A 143 13.92 3.05 -12.66
CA PHE A 143 12.94 3.90 -12.02
C PHE A 143 12.11 3.13 -10.97
N ILE A 144 11.59 1.95 -11.30
CA ILE A 144 10.84 1.11 -10.37
C ILE A 144 11.70 0.75 -9.15
N LYS A 145 12.93 0.29 -9.36
CA LYS A 145 13.89 -0.03 -8.30
C LYS A 145 14.24 1.19 -7.44
N PHE A 146 14.36 2.37 -8.07
CA PHE A 146 14.58 3.61 -7.35
C PHE A 146 13.42 3.92 -6.39
N ILE A 147 12.17 3.87 -6.85
CA ILE A 147 10.99 4.08 -6.01
C ILE A 147 10.94 3.07 -4.84
N GLU A 148 11.23 1.81 -5.11
CA GLU A 148 11.29 0.77 -4.07
C GLU A 148 12.42 1.02 -3.06
N SER A 149 13.59 1.44 -3.53
CA SER A 149 14.73 1.77 -2.68
C SER A 149 14.43 2.96 -1.77
N VAL A 150 13.87 4.05 -2.30
CA VAL A 150 13.53 5.24 -1.52
C VAL A 150 12.48 4.90 -0.45
N SER A 151 11.44 4.15 -0.79
CA SER A 151 10.44 3.74 0.18
C SER A 151 11.00 2.84 1.29
N ASN A 152 12.00 2.01 1.01
CA ASN A 152 12.69 1.21 2.01
C ASN A 152 13.60 2.05 2.91
N GLN A 153 14.31 3.05 2.36
CA GLN A 153 15.22 3.90 3.12
C GLN A 153 14.49 4.84 4.08
N CYS A 154 13.31 5.34 3.70
CA CYS A 154 12.49 6.16 4.58
C CYS A 154 12.13 5.42 5.87
N LEU A 155 11.82 4.12 5.79
CA LEU A 155 11.51 3.29 6.96
C LEU A 155 12.71 3.05 7.88
N GLN A 156 13.93 3.00 7.33
CA GLN A 156 15.13 2.76 8.14
C GLN A 156 15.53 3.97 8.97
N LYS A 157 15.24 5.18 8.51
CA LYS A 157 15.54 6.41 9.27
C LYS A 157 14.66 6.57 10.50
N ASP A 158 13.39 6.21 10.42
CA ASP A 158 12.48 6.30 11.57
C ASP A 158 12.79 5.28 12.67
N ASN A 159 13.48 4.19 12.35
CA ASN A 159 13.90 3.18 13.32
C ASN A 159 15.28 3.47 13.98
N GLY A 160 15.99 4.49 13.54
CA GLY A 160 17.38 4.78 13.94
C GLY A 160 17.58 5.90 14.97
N ASP A 161 16.56 6.70 15.27
CA ASP A 161 16.75 7.95 16.01
C ASP A 161 16.03 8.01 17.38
N LEU A 162 15.94 6.88 18.08
CA LEU A 162 15.75 6.86 19.53
C LEU A 162 17.12 6.78 20.23
N MET A 163 17.99 7.73 19.95
CA MET A 163 19.11 8.02 20.85
C MET A 163 18.52 8.70 22.08
N VAL A 164 18.28 7.90 23.13
CA VAL A 164 18.08 8.39 24.48
C VAL A 164 19.34 9.16 24.86
N PRO A 165 19.27 10.48 25.16
CA PRO A 165 20.42 11.19 25.63
C PRO A 165 20.85 10.57 26.95
N LYS A 166 22.07 10.03 27.01
CA LYS A 166 22.71 9.67 28.27
C LYS A 166 22.88 10.97 29.03
N ILE A 167 22.03 11.16 30.04
CA ILE A 167 22.25 12.18 31.08
C ILE A 167 23.41 11.68 31.94
N SER A 168 24.54 12.31 31.80
CA SER A 168 25.68 12.16 32.71
C SER A 168 25.45 13.00 33.95
#